data_95373996e5b7578fc42217baa5c7cff5
#
_entry.id   95373996e5b7578fc42217baa5c7cff5
#
_cell.length_a   1.000
_cell.length_b   1.000
_cell.length_c   1.000
_cell.angle_alpha   90.00
_cell.angle_beta   90.00
_cell.angle_gamma   90.00
#
_symmetry.space_group_name_H-M   'P 1'
#
loop_
_entity.id
_entity.type
_entity.pdbx_description
1 polymer ?
#
loop_
_entity_poly.entity_id
_entity_poly.type
_entity_poly.pdbx_seq_one_letter_code
_entity_poly.pdbx_strand_id
1 'polypeptide(L)'
;MFLSTNTCNENENCIKSCPTKSIRLVNGVPFSCLTCGICYENCPNHAIFKNGYGGYVVDRAKCNGCGMCMYNCPTNNIHIDDGIVYGICSRCGVCAEKFPECRVDGFEFEKEKQINLIRSFNILNPPLDNVPHKSESKVREVSRTYFGTDTEKCILCGRCEEYCPTGAIHVNVDRDEGICRECRICADVCPNQSMNKHQMVNTSSCTLCLNCMKACPNNAISVDDFKIIVNKLNQKPDGKIISCLNCGLCADLCENESHKNVDGKLRYDPTIDTENVTHDIAISHCPVHTLHEDEEMFIYDEFDDEELPALAGFCVSCGKCVQVCDEVNARQLMTHTWDGKVTDDCISCGICVEMCQEDAITLHRGKISVNMDKCILCENCAVHCPVDAIPKSTMYKNEITDGFNFIEQKLCMHCGICHGICSYDAIEEIDGNYVVNEEKCTYCGACKNACPARAFLFERNFKDSIEGI
;
A
#
# COMPACT_ATOMS: atom_id res chain seq x y z
N MET A 1 1.93 11.99 26.47
CA MET A 1 2.66 13.25 26.71
C MET A 1 4.15 13.01 26.71
N PHE A 2 4.96 14.04 26.53
CA PHE A 2 6.43 13.92 26.70
C PHE A 2 6.84 14.22 28.13
N LEU A 3 7.66 13.34 28.70
CA LEU A 3 8.17 13.45 30.07
C LEU A 3 9.62 13.94 30.06
N SER A 4 10.01 14.64 31.12
CA SER A 4 11.42 14.95 31.38
C SER A 4 12.08 13.78 32.12
N THR A 5 13.29 13.44 31.71
CA THR A 5 14.11 12.43 32.39
C THR A 5 14.82 13.07 33.61
N ASN A 6 15.40 12.25 34.49
CA ASN A 6 16.18 12.72 35.64
C ASN A 6 17.52 13.37 35.20
N THR A 7 17.95 13.18 33.98
CA THR A 7 19.16 13.80 33.40
C THR A 7 18.87 15.16 32.78
N CYS A 8 17.61 15.57 32.73
CA CYS A 8 17.21 16.87 32.21
C CYS A 8 17.60 17.96 33.22
N ASN A 9 18.69 18.64 32.96
CA ASN A 9 19.13 19.81 33.69
C ASN A 9 18.43 21.07 33.13
N GLU A 10 18.57 22.20 33.77
CA GLU A 10 17.91 23.49 33.45
C GLU A 10 18.17 24.02 32.02
N ASN A 11 18.53 23.13 31.10
CA ASN A 11 18.79 23.46 29.71
C ASN A 11 17.48 23.71 28.96
N GLU A 12 17.19 24.98 28.65
CA GLU A 12 15.98 25.43 27.97
C GLU A 12 15.92 25.02 26.46
N ASN A 13 16.88 24.29 25.96
CA ASN A 13 16.95 24.00 24.53
C ASN A 13 15.73 23.21 24.02
N CYS A 14 15.21 22.24 24.79
CA CYS A 14 13.98 21.54 24.45
C CYS A 14 12.74 22.46 24.45
N ILE A 15 12.74 23.51 25.27
CA ILE A 15 11.69 24.52 25.33
C ILE A 15 11.73 25.37 24.05
N LYS A 16 12.92 25.87 23.70
CA LYS A 16 13.14 26.70 22.50
C LYS A 16 12.86 25.94 21.20
N SER A 17 13.09 24.64 21.20
CA SER A 17 12.85 23.79 20.02
C SER A 17 11.38 23.38 19.85
N CYS A 18 10.50 23.68 20.83
CA CYS A 18 9.11 23.26 20.76
C CYS A 18 8.29 24.17 19.83
N PRO A 19 7.81 23.69 18.66
CA PRO A 19 7.12 24.54 17.68
C PRO A 19 5.78 25.09 18.16
N THR A 20 5.13 24.40 19.10
CA THR A 20 3.87 24.87 19.72
C THR A 20 4.07 25.59 21.03
N LYS A 21 5.30 25.84 21.43
CA LYS A 21 5.66 26.44 22.75
C LYS A 21 4.94 25.72 23.92
N SER A 22 4.74 24.41 23.81
CA SER A 22 3.98 23.62 24.80
C SER A 22 4.83 23.06 25.93
N ILE A 23 6.10 23.44 26.01
CA ILE A 23 7.03 23.09 27.08
C ILE A 23 7.37 24.38 27.83
N ARG A 24 7.28 24.33 29.15
CA ARG A 24 7.67 25.43 30.04
C ARG A 24 8.44 24.92 31.24
N LEU A 25 9.20 25.75 31.90
CA LEU A 25 9.84 25.40 33.18
C LEU A 25 8.82 25.43 34.33
N VAL A 26 8.85 24.36 35.12
CA VAL A 26 8.14 24.29 36.40
C VAL A 26 9.12 23.76 37.43
N ASN A 27 9.46 24.58 38.42
CA ASN A 27 10.46 24.25 39.44
C ASN A 27 11.82 23.80 38.87
N GLY A 28 12.28 24.45 37.79
CA GLY A 28 13.56 24.12 37.12
C GLY A 28 13.50 22.91 36.18
N VAL A 29 12.36 22.24 36.02
CA VAL A 29 12.18 21.07 35.17
C VAL A 29 11.29 21.41 33.98
N PRO A 30 11.67 21.06 32.73
CA PRO A 30 10.83 21.23 31.56
C PRO A 30 9.55 20.38 31.64
N PHE A 31 8.41 21.04 31.70
CA PHE A 31 7.09 20.42 31.78
C PHE A 31 6.33 20.62 30.48
N SER A 32 5.80 19.52 29.92
CA SER A 32 4.99 19.53 28.69
C SER A 32 3.50 19.56 28.99
N CYS A 33 2.73 20.07 28.03
CA CYS A 33 1.29 19.85 27.98
C CYS A 33 0.94 18.36 28.13
N LEU A 34 -0.05 18.07 28.97
CA LEU A 34 -0.48 16.71 29.31
C LEU A 34 -1.24 15.99 28.19
N THR A 35 -1.63 16.72 27.15
CA THR A 35 -2.50 16.19 26.08
C THR A 35 -3.83 15.62 26.61
N CYS A 36 -4.40 16.25 27.65
CA CYS A 36 -5.62 15.80 28.33
C CYS A 36 -6.92 16.03 27.54
N GLY A 37 -6.89 16.89 26.51
CA GLY A 37 -8.04 17.15 25.63
C GLY A 37 -9.02 18.22 26.11
N ILE A 38 -8.90 18.76 27.33
CA ILE A 38 -9.84 19.73 27.87
C ILE A 38 -9.93 20.99 26.99
N CYS A 39 -8.84 21.43 26.39
CA CYS A 39 -8.84 22.54 25.43
C CYS A 39 -9.67 22.25 24.17
N TYR A 40 -9.66 21.03 23.70
CA TYR A 40 -10.47 20.56 22.57
C TYR A 40 -11.96 20.54 22.93
N GLU A 41 -12.32 19.97 24.07
CA GLU A 41 -13.71 19.86 24.52
C GLU A 41 -14.36 21.21 24.80
N ASN A 42 -13.58 22.19 25.26
CA ASN A 42 -14.08 23.54 25.66
C ASN A 42 -13.86 24.60 24.57
N CYS A 43 -13.52 24.23 23.34
CA CYS A 43 -13.36 25.18 22.24
C CYS A 43 -14.71 25.46 21.57
N PRO A 44 -15.31 26.68 21.74
CA PRO A 44 -16.63 26.98 21.20
C PRO A 44 -16.66 27.04 19.67
N ASN A 45 -15.51 27.28 19.04
CA ASN A 45 -15.40 27.36 17.59
C ASN A 45 -14.92 26.02 16.96
N HIS A 46 -14.79 24.96 17.76
CA HIS A 46 -14.23 23.68 17.28
C HIS A 46 -12.91 23.85 16.52
N ALA A 47 -12.11 24.85 16.92
CA ALA A 47 -10.84 25.18 16.30
C ALA A 47 -9.67 24.31 16.77
N ILE A 48 -9.88 23.38 17.67
CA ILE A 48 -8.85 22.47 18.16
C ILE A 48 -9.27 21.05 17.75
N PHE A 49 -8.36 20.28 17.16
CA PHE A 49 -8.63 18.90 16.77
C PHE A 49 -7.54 17.94 17.28
N LYS A 50 -7.90 16.67 17.50
CA LYS A 50 -6.97 15.60 17.86
C LYS A 50 -6.33 15.05 16.59
N ASN A 51 -4.99 14.96 16.53
CA ASN A 51 -4.26 14.38 15.40
C ASN A 51 -3.98 12.89 15.60
N GLY A 52 -3.42 12.23 14.57
CA GLY A 52 -3.08 10.81 14.59
C GLY A 52 -1.99 10.42 15.62
N TYR A 53 -1.25 11.38 16.17
CA TYR A 53 -0.24 11.15 17.22
C TYR A 53 -0.81 11.24 18.64
N GLY A 54 -2.12 11.43 18.79
CA GLY A 54 -2.76 11.62 20.10
C GLY A 54 -2.50 12.99 20.72
N GLY A 55 -2.00 13.94 19.95
CA GLY A 55 -1.84 15.34 20.33
C GLY A 55 -2.99 16.21 19.84
N TYR A 56 -2.97 17.50 20.20
CA TYR A 56 -3.98 18.47 19.80
C TYR A 56 -3.35 19.61 19.02
N VAL A 57 -4.05 20.07 17.99
CA VAL A 57 -3.60 21.13 17.08
C VAL A 57 -4.68 22.19 16.95
N VAL A 58 -4.27 23.45 16.86
CA VAL A 58 -5.17 24.58 16.66
C VAL A 58 -5.29 24.89 15.17
N ASP A 59 -6.51 24.80 14.65
CA ASP A 59 -6.88 25.33 13.33
C ASP A 59 -6.96 26.86 13.42
N ARG A 60 -5.95 27.53 12.91
CA ARG A 60 -5.86 29.00 12.97
C ARG A 60 -6.88 29.70 12.08
N ALA A 61 -7.47 29.01 11.12
CA ALA A 61 -8.54 29.57 10.28
C ALA A 61 -9.87 29.64 11.05
N LYS A 62 -10.09 28.74 12.01
CA LYS A 62 -11.29 28.69 12.86
C LYS A 62 -11.09 29.37 14.20
N CYS A 63 -9.87 29.52 14.67
CA CYS A 63 -9.54 30.10 15.98
C CYS A 63 -9.71 31.63 15.95
N ASN A 64 -10.58 32.14 16.81
CA ASN A 64 -10.77 33.59 16.99
C ASN A 64 -10.07 34.19 18.23
N GLY A 65 -9.19 33.40 18.89
CA GLY A 65 -8.44 33.86 20.05
C GLY A 65 -9.26 34.11 21.34
N CYS A 66 -10.46 33.50 21.46
CA CYS A 66 -11.38 33.77 22.60
C CYS A 66 -10.86 33.38 23.99
N GLY A 67 -9.76 32.65 24.11
CA GLY A 67 -9.10 32.29 25.39
C GLY A 67 -9.78 31.16 26.18
N MET A 68 -10.89 30.57 25.75
CA MET A 68 -11.59 29.53 26.50
C MET A 68 -10.71 28.30 26.76
N CYS A 69 -9.86 27.91 25.80
CA CYS A 69 -8.90 26.83 25.98
C CYS A 69 -7.83 27.16 27.05
N MET A 70 -7.40 28.41 27.14
CA MET A 70 -6.46 28.89 28.15
C MET A 70 -7.10 28.89 29.54
N TYR A 71 -8.31 29.40 29.63
CA TYR A 71 -9.05 29.48 30.92
C TYR A 71 -9.32 28.08 31.50
N ASN A 72 -9.65 27.12 30.66
CA ASN A 72 -9.94 25.76 31.09
C ASN A 72 -8.71 24.84 31.17
N CYS A 73 -7.50 25.33 30.87
CA CYS A 73 -6.30 24.51 30.91
C CYS A 73 -5.90 24.18 32.37
N PRO A 74 -5.95 22.91 32.80
CA PRO A 74 -5.70 22.54 34.19
C PRO A 74 -4.25 22.76 34.63
N THR A 75 -3.32 22.90 33.70
CA THR A 75 -1.90 23.16 33.99
C THR A 75 -1.47 24.60 33.71
N ASN A 76 -2.38 25.47 33.29
CA ASN A 76 -2.06 26.83 32.83
C ASN A 76 -0.95 26.87 31.76
N ASN A 77 -0.91 25.82 30.89
CA ASN A 77 0.14 25.69 29.87
C ASN A 77 -0.16 26.49 28.60
N ILE A 78 -1.43 26.83 28.38
CA ILE A 78 -1.88 27.55 27.18
C ILE A 78 -1.76 29.06 27.40
N HIS A 79 -1.23 29.76 26.41
CA HIS A 79 -1.15 31.20 26.36
C HIS A 79 -1.49 31.72 24.96
N ILE A 80 -1.85 32.99 24.88
CA ILE A 80 -2.16 33.66 23.63
C ILE A 80 -1.13 34.76 23.45
N ASP A 81 -0.47 34.78 22.30
CA ASP A 81 0.50 35.76 21.94
C ASP A 81 0.16 36.25 20.51
N ASP A 82 -0.06 37.55 20.38
CA ASP A 82 -0.48 38.21 19.13
C ASP A 82 -1.70 37.54 18.44
N GLY A 83 -2.69 37.14 19.25
CA GLY A 83 -3.91 36.44 18.78
C GLY A 83 -3.72 34.96 18.46
N ILE A 84 -2.52 34.43 18.58
CA ILE A 84 -2.18 33.04 18.30
C ILE A 84 -2.14 32.25 19.61
N VAL A 85 -2.83 31.11 19.62
CA VAL A 85 -2.85 30.18 20.75
C VAL A 85 -1.63 29.27 20.70
N TYR A 86 -0.85 29.28 21.80
CA TYR A 86 0.29 28.41 22.04
C TYR A 86 0.09 27.57 23.30
N GLY A 87 0.99 26.61 23.53
CA GLY A 87 0.99 25.83 24.78
C GLY A 87 0.26 24.48 24.65
N ILE A 88 -0.31 24.18 23.49
CA ILE A 88 -0.99 22.89 23.21
C ILE A 88 -0.01 21.95 22.51
N CYS A 89 0.22 20.74 23.06
CA CYS A 89 1.15 19.77 22.50
C CYS A 89 0.48 18.94 21.37
N SER A 90 1.06 19.03 20.18
CA SER A 90 0.65 18.20 19.03
C SER A 90 1.25 16.79 19.03
N ARG A 91 2.08 16.45 20.03
CA ARG A 91 2.87 15.20 20.08
C ARG A 91 3.75 14.96 18.85
N CYS A 92 4.23 16.02 18.21
CA CYS A 92 5.07 15.92 17.00
C CYS A 92 6.40 15.16 17.20
N GLY A 93 6.91 15.08 18.43
CA GLY A 93 8.12 14.32 18.75
C GLY A 93 9.43 15.10 18.67
N VAL A 94 9.46 16.31 18.10
CA VAL A 94 10.68 17.11 17.90
C VAL A 94 11.52 17.26 19.15
N CYS A 95 10.89 17.45 20.32
CA CYS A 95 11.62 17.58 21.59
C CYS A 95 12.31 16.28 22.03
N ALA A 96 11.70 15.12 21.78
CA ALA A 96 12.29 13.82 22.13
C ALA A 96 13.34 13.38 21.12
N GLU A 97 13.17 13.71 19.85
CA GLU A 97 14.13 13.42 18.81
C GLU A 97 15.42 14.23 18.95
N LYS A 98 15.29 15.55 19.19
CA LYS A 98 16.46 16.43 19.38
C LYS A 98 17.15 16.29 20.74
N PHE A 99 16.44 15.85 21.76
CA PHE A 99 16.93 15.74 23.15
C PHE A 99 16.51 14.41 23.78
N PRO A 100 16.95 13.26 23.24
CA PRO A 100 16.50 11.94 23.70
C PRO A 100 16.94 11.62 25.13
N GLU A 101 18.03 12.22 25.60
CA GLU A 101 18.51 12.10 26.98
C GLU A 101 17.64 12.86 27.98
N CYS A 102 16.92 13.93 27.52
CA CYS A 102 16.11 14.79 28.35
C CYS A 102 14.60 14.56 28.22
N ARG A 103 14.16 14.03 27.08
CA ARG A 103 12.75 13.95 26.74
C ARG A 103 12.39 12.57 26.22
N VAL A 104 11.43 11.93 26.85
CA VAL A 104 10.91 10.61 26.42
C VAL A 104 9.42 10.68 26.19
N ASP A 105 8.91 9.84 25.28
CA ASP A 105 7.49 9.70 25.07
C ASP A 105 6.88 8.88 26.20
N GLY A 106 6.04 9.51 26.99
CA GLY A 106 5.34 8.86 28.09
C GLY A 106 3.97 8.34 27.66
N PHE A 107 3.30 7.68 28.59
CA PHE A 107 1.98 7.10 28.37
C PHE A 107 0.88 8.10 28.05
N GLU A 108 -0.18 7.63 27.37
CA GLU A 108 -1.50 8.21 27.51
C GLU A 108 -2.05 7.80 28.90
N PHE A 109 -2.07 8.74 29.81
CA PHE A 109 -2.79 8.55 31.08
C PHE A 109 -4.29 8.68 30.85
N GLU A 110 -5.09 7.92 31.56
CA GLU A 110 -6.53 8.15 31.62
C GLU A 110 -6.79 9.56 32.16
N LYS A 111 -7.74 10.27 31.55
CA LYS A 111 -8.03 11.70 31.80
C LYS A 111 -8.18 12.03 33.28
N GLU A 112 -8.88 11.20 34.05
CA GLU A 112 -9.10 11.41 35.48
C GLU A 112 -7.83 11.27 36.34
N LYS A 113 -6.98 10.32 36.00
CA LYS A 113 -5.68 10.12 36.65
C LYS A 113 -4.74 11.30 36.36
N GLN A 114 -4.76 11.84 35.16
CA GLN A 114 -3.96 13.00 34.77
C GLN A 114 -4.34 14.23 35.58
N ILE A 115 -5.64 14.52 35.76
CA ILE A 115 -6.13 15.68 36.51
C ILE A 115 -5.77 15.54 38.00
N ASN A 116 -5.89 14.37 38.60
CA ASN A 116 -5.53 14.13 39.97
C ASN A 116 -4.02 14.26 40.24
N LEU A 117 -3.20 13.79 39.29
CA LEU A 117 -1.75 13.96 39.33
C LEU A 117 -1.33 15.42 39.27
N ILE A 118 -2.00 16.24 38.46
CA ILE A 118 -1.77 17.69 38.38
C ILE A 118 -2.09 18.37 39.72
N ARG A 119 -3.19 17.99 40.35
CA ARG A 119 -3.64 18.57 41.65
C ARG A 119 -2.71 18.21 42.81
N SER A 120 -2.01 17.07 42.74
CA SER A 120 -1.09 16.64 43.80
C SER A 120 0.31 17.26 43.73
N PHE A 121 0.66 17.99 42.68
CA PHE A 121 1.95 18.69 42.44
C PHE A 121 3.24 17.84 42.56
N ASN A 122 3.15 16.55 42.81
CA ASN A 122 4.30 15.71 43.11
C ASN A 122 4.85 14.88 41.95
N ILE A 123 4.30 15.04 40.71
CA ILE A 123 4.71 14.19 39.61
C ILE A 123 5.04 15.03 38.36
N LEU A 124 6.11 15.79 38.46
CA LEU A 124 6.79 16.36 37.30
C LEU A 124 7.71 15.29 36.63
N ASN A 125 8.13 14.30 37.38
CA ASN A 125 8.98 13.19 36.97
C ASN A 125 8.43 11.86 37.52
N PRO A 126 7.48 11.19 36.87
CA PRO A 126 7.15 9.83 37.25
C PRO A 126 8.36 8.93 37.07
N PRO A 127 8.62 7.98 37.98
CA PRO A 127 9.72 7.03 37.84
C PRO A 127 9.63 6.30 36.51
N LEU A 128 10.72 6.26 35.75
CA LEU A 128 10.82 5.57 34.47
C LEU A 128 10.62 4.04 34.60
N ASP A 129 10.74 3.51 35.80
CA ASP A 129 10.62 2.09 36.13
C ASP A 129 9.23 1.49 35.89
N ASN A 130 8.21 2.34 35.70
CA ASN A 130 6.83 1.91 35.41
C ASN A 130 6.42 2.09 33.93
N VAL A 131 7.40 2.34 33.03
CA VAL A 131 7.11 2.32 31.58
C VAL A 131 6.90 0.86 31.18
N PRO A 132 5.70 0.43 30.72
CA PRO A 132 5.56 -0.92 30.19
C PRO A 132 6.51 -1.05 29.00
N HIS A 133 7.52 -1.89 29.14
CA HIS A 133 8.25 -2.35 27.98
C HIS A 133 7.22 -3.03 27.09
N LYS A 134 7.12 -2.60 25.82
CA LYS A 134 6.41 -3.39 24.81
C LYS A 134 7.00 -4.78 24.88
N SER A 135 6.20 -5.77 25.29
CA SER A 135 6.59 -7.16 25.12
C SER A 135 6.96 -7.33 23.65
N GLU A 136 8.16 -7.84 23.40
CA GLU A 136 8.51 -8.27 22.04
C GLU A 136 7.44 -9.25 21.59
N SER A 137 6.59 -8.82 20.69
CA SER A 137 5.63 -9.70 20.06
C SER A 137 6.44 -10.77 19.33
N LYS A 138 6.16 -12.04 19.58
CA LYS A 138 6.74 -13.13 18.81
C LYS A 138 6.47 -12.81 17.35
N VAL A 139 7.54 -12.65 16.58
CA VAL A 139 7.44 -12.44 15.14
C VAL A 139 6.73 -13.67 14.57
N ARG A 140 5.51 -13.46 14.08
CA ARG A 140 4.74 -14.50 13.40
C ARG A 140 4.97 -14.32 11.92
N GLU A 141 5.44 -15.38 11.29
CA GLU A 141 5.58 -15.46 9.83
C GLU A 141 4.28 -15.95 9.23
N VAL A 142 3.79 -15.29 8.21
CA VAL A 142 2.64 -15.71 7.42
C VAL A 142 3.12 -16.19 6.06
N SER A 143 2.55 -17.26 5.54
CA SER A 143 2.91 -17.85 4.26
C SER A 143 1.70 -18.13 3.39
N ARG A 144 1.87 -18.00 2.09
CA ARG A 144 0.87 -18.26 1.07
C ARG A 144 1.48 -19.03 -0.10
N THR A 145 0.75 -20.00 -0.64
CA THR A 145 1.12 -20.72 -1.86
C THR A 145 0.35 -20.17 -3.07
N TYR A 146 1.02 -20.05 -4.20
CA TYR A 146 0.45 -19.56 -5.45
C TYR A 146 1.18 -20.13 -6.66
N PHE A 147 0.58 -20.07 -7.83
CA PHE A 147 1.26 -20.42 -9.08
C PHE A 147 2.04 -19.23 -9.61
N GLY A 148 3.34 -19.24 -9.35
CA GLY A 148 4.26 -18.18 -9.75
C GLY A 148 5.00 -18.48 -11.05
N THR A 149 5.78 -17.49 -11.52
CA THR A 149 6.60 -17.58 -12.74
C THR A 149 8.06 -17.33 -12.40
N ASP A 150 8.91 -18.29 -12.78
CA ASP A 150 10.36 -18.10 -12.84
C ASP A 150 10.66 -17.23 -14.07
N THR A 151 10.93 -15.94 -13.83
CA THR A 151 11.13 -14.95 -14.89
C THR A 151 12.41 -15.17 -15.70
N GLU A 152 13.41 -15.87 -15.15
CA GLU A 152 14.63 -16.19 -15.87
C GLU A 152 14.38 -17.26 -16.94
N LYS A 153 13.52 -18.24 -16.62
CA LYS A 153 13.13 -19.32 -17.54
C LYS A 153 12.00 -18.94 -18.48
N CYS A 154 11.14 -18.03 -18.08
CA CYS A 154 9.95 -17.65 -18.85
C CYS A 154 10.35 -17.00 -20.18
N ILE A 155 9.84 -17.53 -21.28
CA ILE A 155 10.05 -17.02 -22.66
C ILE A 155 8.89 -16.13 -23.13
N LEU A 156 7.94 -15.83 -22.25
CA LEU A 156 6.76 -15.00 -22.53
C LEU A 156 5.92 -15.51 -23.72
N CYS A 157 5.81 -16.82 -23.92
CA CYS A 157 5.10 -17.41 -25.06
C CYS A 157 3.57 -17.23 -25.03
N GLY A 158 2.98 -16.83 -23.88
CA GLY A 158 1.53 -16.62 -23.73
C GLY A 158 0.72 -17.89 -23.50
N ARG A 159 1.32 -19.07 -23.57
CA ARG A 159 0.58 -20.34 -23.50
C ARG A 159 -0.19 -20.52 -22.17
N CYS A 160 0.40 -20.10 -21.05
CA CYS A 160 -0.27 -20.17 -19.74
C CYS A 160 -1.49 -19.24 -19.65
N GLU A 161 -1.48 -18.12 -20.37
CA GLU A 161 -2.61 -17.20 -20.49
C GLU A 161 -3.73 -17.85 -21.31
N GLU A 162 -3.44 -18.36 -22.52
CA GLU A 162 -4.43 -18.96 -23.40
C GLU A 162 -5.11 -20.23 -22.83
N TYR A 163 -4.42 -20.98 -21.98
CA TYR A 163 -4.96 -22.16 -21.32
C TYR A 163 -5.49 -21.89 -19.91
N CYS A 164 -5.49 -20.63 -19.45
CA CYS A 164 -6.08 -20.28 -18.17
C CYS A 164 -7.60 -20.20 -18.28
N PRO A 165 -8.35 -21.08 -17.59
CA PRO A 165 -9.80 -21.14 -17.76
C PRO A 165 -10.54 -19.92 -17.18
N THR A 166 -9.88 -19.12 -16.37
CA THR A 166 -10.47 -17.98 -15.66
C THR A 166 -9.82 -16.65 -16.02
N GLY A 167 -8.96 -16.61 -17.04
CA GLY A 167 -8.26 -15.36 -17.41
C GLY A 167 -7.31 -14.80 -16.36
N ALA A 168 -6.91 -15.59 -15.36
CA ALA A 168 -6.11 -15.13 -14.23
C ALA A 168 -4.63 -14.84 -14.55
N ILE A 169 -4.23 -14.91 -15.80
CA ILE A 169 -2.84 -14.72 -16.25
C ILE A 169 -2.85 -13.81 -17.48
N HIS A 170 -2.04 -12.77 -17.45
CA HIS A 170 -1.82 -11.86 -18.58
C HIS A 170 -0.34 -11.82 -18.94
N VAL A 171 -0.05 -11.91 -20.24
CA VAL A 171 1.30 -11.84 -20.79
C VAL A 171 1.40 -10.62 -21.68
N ASN A 172 1.90 -9.53 -21.10
CA ASN A 172 2.19 -8.33 -21.86
C ASN A 172 3.59 -8.44 -22.47
N VAL A 173 3.65 -8.49 -23.78
CA VAL A 173 4.89 -8.62 -24.54
C VAL A 173 4.81 -7.76 -25.78
N ASP A 174 5.80 -6.87 -25.94
CA ASP A 174 5.95 -6.08 -27.16
C ASP A 174 6.54 -6.97 -28.25
N ARG A 175 5.68 -7.42 -29.16
CA ARG A 175 6.06 -8.22 -30.32
C ARG A 175 5.37 -7.69 -31.56
N ASP A 176 6.15 -7.50 -32.57
CA ASP A 176 5.62 -7.19 -33.91
C ASP A 176 4.68 -8.32 -34.37
N GLU A 177 3.56 -7.97 -34.95
CA GLU A 177 2.67 -8.89 -35.62
C GLU A 177 3.47 -9.66 -36.72
N GLY A 178 3.20 -10.95 -36.85
CA GLY A 178 3.90 -11.81 -37.77
C GLY A 178 5.14 -12.51 -37.22
N ILE A 179 5.47 -12.36 -35.93
CA ILE A 179 6.62 -13.01 -35.29
C ILE A 179 6.14 -14.11 -34.32
N CYS A 180 6.76 -15.29 -34.40
CA CYS A 180 6.41 -16.43 -33.55
C CYS A 180 6.78 -16.19 -32.09
N ARG A 181 5.80 -16.32 -31.18
CA ARG A 181 5.98 -16.24 -29.73
C ARG A 181 6.15 -17.60 -29.03
N GLU A 182 6.36 -18.65 -29.81
CA GLU A 182 6.64 -20.01 -29.33
C GLU A 182 5.55 -20.62 -28.43
N CYS A 183 4.30 -20.16 -28.57
CA CYS A 183 3.15 -20.63 -27.79
C CYS A 183 2.74 -22.10 -28.11
N ARG A 184 3.23 -22.71 -29.22
CA ARG A 184 3.01 -24.09 -29.64
C ARG A 184 1.59 -24.45 -30.07
N ILE A 185 0.64 -23.55 -30.05
CA ILE A 185 -0.74 -23.79 -30.50
C ILE A 185 -0.77 -24.44 -31.88
N CYS A 186 0.11 -24.00 -32.78
CA CYS A 186 0.24 -24.57 -34.10
C CYS A 186 0.59 -26.09 -34.10
N ALA A 187 1.34 -26.55 -33.10
CA ALA A 187 1.63 -27.98 -32.93
C ALA A 187 0.42 -28.74 -32.36
N ASP A 188 -0.28 -28.14 -31.40
CA ASP A 188 -1.44 -28.75 -30.75
C ASP A 188 -2.62 -28.92 -31.71
N VAL A 189 -2.81 -27.98 -32.64
CA VAL A 189 -3.90 -28.05 -33.66
C VAL A 189 -3.53 -28.81 -34.93
N CYS A 190 -2.29 -29.30 -35.04
CA CYS A 190 -1.85 -30.03 -36.26
C CYS A 190 -2.37 -31.47 -36.28
N PRO A 191 -3.35 -31.82 -37.16
CA PRO A 191 -3.99 -33.15 -37.15
C PRO A 191 -3.05 -34.27 -37.51
N ASN A 192 -2.02 -33.95 -38.29
CA ASN A 192 -1.03 -34.94 -38.76
C ASN A 192 0.27 -34.92 -37.97
N GLN A 193 0.32 -34.13 -36.87
CA GLN A 193 1.54 -33.94 -36.05
C GLN A 193 2.76 -33.53 -36.89
N SER A 194 2.53 -32.89 -38.03
CA SER A 194 3.59 -32.43 -38.95
C SER A 194 4.33 -31.19 -38.38
N MET A 195 3.68 -30.41 -37.50
CA MET A 195 4.27 -29.29 -36.76
C MET A 195 4.69 -29.80 -35.39
N ASN A 196 5.95 -29.76 -35.10
CA ASN A 196 6.43 -30.15 -33.76
C ASN A 196 6.38 -28.96 -32.77
N LYS A 197 6.64 -29.26 -31.51
CA LYS A 197 6.63 -28.27 -30.42
C LYS A 197 7.73 -27.20 -30.53
N HIS A 198 8.72 -27.38 -31.38
CA HIS A 198 9.73 -26.36 -31.69
C HIS A 198 9.38 -25.60 -32.98
N GLN A 199 8.13 -25.68 -33.45
CA GLN A 199 7.63 -25.06 -34.69
C GLN A 199 8.45 -25.42 -35.93
N MET A 200 9.00 -26.62 -35.95
CA MET A 200 9.59 -27.22 -37.15
C MET A 200 8.55 -28.09 -37.88
N VAL A 201 8.46 -27.93 -39.17
CA VAL A 201 7.47 -28.60 -39.99
C VAL A 201 8.09 -29.81 -40.65
N ASN A 202 7.49 -30.98 -40.45
CA ASN A 202 7.81 -32.15 -41.24
C ASN A 202 7.04 -32.07 -42.58
N THR A 203 7.72 -31.67 -43.64
CA THR A 203 7.12 -31.46 -44.96
C THR A 203 6.57 -32.72 -45.58
N SER A 204 7.08 -33.92 -45.19
CA SER A 204 6.61 -35.20 -45.76
C SER A 204 5.24 -35.63 -45.21
N SER A 205 4.84 -35.16 -44.02
CA SER A 205 3.54 -35.46 -43.39
C SER A 205 2.57 -34.27 -43.41
N CYS A 206 3.03 -33.08 -43.81
CA CYS A 206 2.20 -31.89 -43.87
C CYS A 206 1.22 -31.97 -45.07
N THR A 207 -0.08 -31.88 -44.77
CA THR A 207 -1.15 -31.86 -45.76
C THR A 207 -1.58 -30.47 -46.20
N LEU A 208 -0.91 -29.41 -45.73
CA LEU A 208 -1.27 -28.00 -45.96
C LEU A 208 -2.72 -27.68 -45.59
N CYS A 209 -3.23 -28.27 -44.51
CA CYS A 209 -4.59 -28.01 -44.03
C CYS A 209 -4.78 -26.59 -43.44
N LEU A 210 -3.69 -25.88 -43.20
CA LEU A 210 -3.62 -24.49 -42.71
C LEU A 210 -4.19 -24.26 -41.31
N ASN A 211 -4.50 -25.31 -40.54
CA ASN A 211 -4.99 -25.16 -39.16
C ASN A 211 -3.98 -24.41 -38.28
N CYS A 212 -2.68 -24.71 -38.45
CA CYS A 212 -1.61 -24.00 -37.71
C CYS A 212 -1.56 -22.50 -38.00
N MET A 213 -1.82 -22.11 -39.26
CA MET A 213 -1.85 -20.71 -39.68
C MET A 213 -3.08 -19.98 -39.10
N LYS A 214 -4.26 -20.62 -39.17
CA LYS A 214 -5.51 -20.07 -38.65
C LYS A 214 -5.50 -19.91 -37.13
N ALA A 215 -4.84 -20.83 -36.44
CA ALA A 215 -4.76 -20.84 -34.99
C ALA A 215 -3.58 -20.04 -34.44
N CYS A 216 -2.73 -19.45 -35.29
CA CYS A 216 -1.60 -18.67 -34.83
C CYS A 216 -2.06 -17.31 -34.33
N PRO A 217 -1.97 -17.01 -33.01
CA PRO A 217 -2.51 -15.76 -32.45
C PRO A 217 -1.72 -14.52 -32.88
N ASN A 218 -0.51 -14.73 -33.44
CA ASN A 218 0.37 -13.62 -33.85
C ASN A 218 0.63 -13.61 -35.38
N ASN A 219 -0.16 -14.33 -36.18
CA ASN A 219 -0.04 -14.38 -37.61
C ASN A 219 1.39 -14.73 -38.14
N ALA A 220 2.19 -15.42 -37.31
CA ALA A 220 3.59 -15.72 -37.55
C ALA A 220 3.83 -16.91 -38.54
N ILE A 221 2.77 -17.46 -39.08
CA ILE A 221 2.83 -18.62 -39.98
C ILE A 221 2.29 -18.22 -41.34
N SER A 222 3.08 -18.48 -42.37
CA SER A 222 2.72 -18.25 -43.77
C SER A 222 2.94 -19.48 -44.60
N VAL A 223 2.49 -19.45 -45.85
CA VAL A 223 2.76 -20.48 -46.84
C VAL A 223 3.52 -19.87 -48.00
N ASP A 224 4.65 -20.44 -48.35
CA ASP A 224 5.44 -20.07 -49.52
C ASP A 224 5.93 -21.34 -50.22
N ASP A 225 5.83 -21.37 -51.52
CA ASP A 225 6.21 -22.52 -52.38
C ASP A 225 5.72 -23.90 -51.82
N PHE A 226 4.42 -23.95 -51.44
CA PHE A 226 3.79 -25.13 -50.85
C PHE A 226 4.44 -25.60 -49.52
N LYS A 227 5.07 -24.72 -48.78
CA LYS A 227 5.69 -25.00 -47.48
C LYS A 227 5.14 -24.05 -46.42
N ILE A 228 4.95 -24.58 -45.21
CA ILE A 228 4.65 -23.80 -44.05
C ILE A 228 5.95 -23.14 -43.55
N ILE A 229 5.94 -21.83 -43.40
CA ILE A 229 7.05 -21.05 -42.87
C ILE A 229 6.60 -20.46 -41.55
N VAL A 230 7.45 -20.57 -40.52
CA VAL A 230 7.25 -19.95 -39.20
C VAL A 230 8.31 -18.88 -39.01
N ASN A 231 7.86 -17.64 -38.90
CA ASN A 231 8.75 -16.50 -38.66
C ASN A 231 9.15 -16.44 -37.17
N LYS A 232 10.41 -16.73 -36.85
CA LYS A 232 10.94 -16.77 -35.48
C LYS A 232 11.88 -15.61 -35.21
N LEU A 233 11.81 -15.07 -33.98
CA LEU A 233 12.86 -14.20 -33.42
C LEU A 233 13.95 -15.05 -32.73
N ASN A 234 15.20 -14.62 -32.87
CA ASN A 234 16.34 -15.26 -32.21
C ASN A 234 16.61 -14.74 -30.78
N GLN A 235 15.79 -13.84 -30.26
CA GLN A 235 15.97 -13.23 -28.95
C GLN A 235 14.69 -13.30 -28.12
N LYS A 236 14.85 -13.41 -26.77
CA LYS A 236 13.74 -13.31 -25.83
C LYS A 236 13.14 -11.91 -25.94
N PRO A 237 11.82 -11.77 -26.14
CA PRO A 237 11.19 -10.44 -26.18
C PRO A 237 11.18 -9.79 -24.81
N ASP A 238 11.15 -8.47 -24.79
CA ASP A 238 10.83 -7.72 -23.59
C ASP A 238 9.35 -7.85 -23.28
N GLY A 239 9.04 -7.98 -22.01
CA GLY A 239 7.65 -8.10 -21.58
C GLY A 239 7.51 -8.55 -20.14
N LYS A 240 6.27 -8.55 -19.69
CA LYS A 240 5.90 -8.92 -18.31
C LYS A 240 4.84 -10.01 -18.33
N ILE A 241 4.84 -10.82 -17.28
CA ILE A 241 3.75 -11.74 -16.99
C ILE A 241 3.14 -11.37 -15.66
N ILE A 242 1.84 -11.17 -15.65
CA ILE A 242 1.05 -10.85 -14.48
C ILE A 242 0.11 -12.03 -14.23
N SER A 243 -0.05 -12.45 -13.00
CA SER A 243 -0.97 -13.52 -12.66
C SER A 243 -1.55 -13.32 -11.29
N CYS A 244 -2.77 -13.80 -11.09
CA CYS A 244 -3.43 -13.80 -9.81
C CYS A 244 -2.54 -14.42 -8.72
N LEU A 245 -2.41 -13.71 -7.59
CA LEU A 245 -1.58 -14.10 -6.46
C LEU A 245 -2.23 -15.16 -5.57
N ASN A 246 -3.48 -15.53 -5.82
CA ASN A 246 -4.27 -16.41 -4.95
C ASN A 246 -4.31 -15.91 -3.48
N CYS A 247 -4.42 -14.59 -3.29
CA CYS A 247 -4.33 -13.95 -1.98
C CYS A 247 -5.65 -14.01 -1.17
N GLY A 248 -6.79 -14.22 -1.84
CA GLY A 248 -8.09 -14.29 -1.20
C GLY A 248 -8.78 -12.95 -0.95
N LEU A 249 -8.13 -11.79 -1.19
CA LEU A 249 -8.67 -10.47 -0.89
C LEU A 249 -10.05 -10.23 -1.55
N CYS A 250 -10.27 -10.73 -2.78
CA CYS A 250 -11.56 -10.62 -3.45
C CYS A 250 -12.68 -11.38 -2.72
N ALA A 251 -12.37 -12.47 -1.98
CA ALA A 251 -13.35 -13.16 -1.14
C ALA A 251 -13.63 -12.37 0.14
N ASP A 252 -12.61 -11.76 0.74
CA ASP A 252 -12.76 -10.99 1.97
C ASP A 252 -13.52 -9.66 1.74
N LEU A 253 -13.44 -9.11 0.52
CA LEU A 253 -14.17 -7.91 0.11
C LEU A 253 -15.57 -8.18 -0.48
N CYS A 254 -15.96 -9.44 -0.62
CA CYS A 254 -17.24 -9.83 -1.21
C CYS A 254 -18.35 -9.77 -0.16
N GLU A 255 -19.17 -8.73 -0.20
CA GLU A 255 -20.22 -8.48 0.80
C GLU A 255 -21.34 -9.53 0.79
N ASN A 256 -21.61 -10.15 -0.35
CA ASN A 256 -22.69 -11.15 -0.51
C ASN A 256 -22.20 -12.59 -0.38
N GLU A 257 -20.91 -12.81 -0.08
CA GLU A 257 -20.31 -14.16 0.02
C GLU A 257 -20.35 -14.99 -1.29
N SER A 258 -20.56 -14.36 -2.47
CA SER A 258 -20.48 -15.08 -3.75
C SER A 258 -19.05 -15.57 -4.06
N HIS A 259 -18.03 -14.92 -3.50
CA HIS A 259 -16.64 -15.35 -3.52
C HIS A 259 -16.24 -15.91 -2.18
N LYS A 260 -15.86 -17.18 -2.13
CA LYS A 260 -15.43 -17.86 -0.90
C LYS A 260 -14.04 -18.45 -1.05
N ASN A 261 -13.26 -18.36 0.00
CA ASN A 261 -12.01 -19.10 0.10
C ASN A 261 -12.31 -20.45 0.77
N VAL A 262 -12.28 -21.53 0.00
CA VAL A 262 -12.50 -22.89 0.46
C VAL A 262 -11.20 -23.66 0.37
N ASP A 263 -10.61 -24.05 1.48
CA ASP A 263 -9.35 -24.79 1.58
C ASP A 263 -8.19 -24.13 0.80
N GLY A 264 -8.07 -22.81 0.90
CA GLY A 264 -7.04 -22.05 0.19
C GLY A 264 -7.28 -21.88 -1.32
N LYS A 265 -8.48 -22.17 -1.78
CA LYS A 265 -8.90 -22.02 -3.17
C LYS A 265 -10.08 -21.09 -3.26
N LEU A 266 -9.97 -20.08 -4.09
CA LEU A 266 -11.08 -19.20 -4.38
C LEU A 266 -12.15 -19.95 -5.18
N ARG A 267 -13.40 -19.77 -4.79
CA ARG A 267 -14.60 -20.31 -5.46
C ARG A 267 -15.61 -19.17 -5.61
N TYR A 268 -16.23 -19.11 -6.77
CA TYR A 268 -17.35 -18.23 -7.06
C TYR A 268 -18.65 -19.05 -7.09
N ASP A 269 -19.69 -18.52 -6.44
CA ASP A 269 -21.02 -19.11 -6.40
C ASP A 269 -22.01 -18.14 -7.07
N PRO A 270 -22.33 -18.35 -8.35
CA PRO A 270 -23.20 -17.44 -9.09
C PRO A 270 -24.65 -17.45 -8.59
N THR A 271 -25.05 -18.47 -7.84
CA THR A 271 -26.43 -18.57 -7.32
C THR A 271 -26.70 -17.59 -6.19
N ILE A 272 -25.65 -16.97 -5.63
CA ILE A 272 -25.74 -16.01 -4.50
C ILE A 272 -25.78 -14.57 -5.05
N ASP A 273 -25.27 -14.32 -6.26
CA ASP A 273 -25.28 -13.00 -6.87
C ASP A 273 -26.70 -12.63 -7.29
N THR A 274 -27.29 -11.68 -6.58
CA THR A 274 -28.61 -11.13 -6.90
C THR A 274 -28.44 -9.78 -7.60
N GLU A 275 -29.40 -9.38 -8.39
CA GLU A 275 -29.50 -8.29 -9.39
C GLU A 275 -28.83 -6.92 -9.09
N ASN A 276 -28.12 -6.73 -7.97
CA ASN A 276 -27.55 -5.43 -7.59
C ASN A 276 -26.13 -5.52 -6.97
N VAL A 277 -25.39 -6.59 -7.18
CA VAL A 277 -24.03 -6.69 -6.63
C VAL A 277 -23.02 -6.29 -7.70
N THR A 278 -22.31 -5.20 -7.44
CA THR A 278 -21.18 -4.78 -8.27
C THR A 278 -19.90 -5.43 -7.73
N HIS A 279 -19.10 -5.96 -8.62
CA HIS A 279 -17.76 -6.47 -8.29
C HIS A 279 -16.69 -5.36 -8.22
N ASP A 280 -17.09 -4.11 -8.38
CA ASP A 280 -16.21 -2.94 -8.48
C ASP A 280 -15.21 -2.83 -7.34
N ILE A 281 -15.65 -3.13 -6.10
CA ILE A 281 -14.77 -3.08 -4.93
C ILE A 281 -13.68 -4.15 -5.03
N ALA A 282 -14.01 -5.39 -5.37
CA ALA A 282 -13.04 -6.47 -5.51
C ALA A 282 -12.08 -6.22 -6.68
N ILE A 283 -12.59 -5.72 -7.80
CA ILE A 283 -11.81 -5.39 -9.01
C ILE A 283 -10.82 -4.26 -8.69
N SER A 284 -11.30 -3.15 -8.13
CA SER A 284 -10.46 -1.98 -7.82
C SER A 284 -9.39 -2.24 -6.76
N HIS A 285 -9.59 -3.21 -5.89
CA HIS A 285 -8.64 -3.56 -4.84
C HIS A 285 -7.77 -4.78 -5.18
N CYS A 286 -7.93 -5.38 -6.35
CA CYS A 286 -7.07 -6.47 -6.80
C CYS A 286 -5.61 -5.97 -6.93
N PRO A 287 -4.65 -6.50 -6.15
CA PRO A 287 -3.29 -5.97 -6.10
C PRO A 287 -2.52 -6.11 -7.42
N VAL A 288 -2.95 -7.00 -8.29
CA VAL A 288 -2.35 -7.25 -9.62
C VAL A 288 -3.31 -6.98 -10.76
N HIS A 289 -4.49 -6.43 -10.48
CA HIS A 289 -5.51 -6.01 -11.45
C HIS A 289 -5.86 -7.08 -12.50
N THR A 290 -5.88 -8.36 -12.10
CA THR A 290 -6.30 -9.44 -12.99
C THR A 290 -7.80 -9.65 -13.01
N LEU A 291 -8.52 -9.12 -12.00
CA LEU A 291 -9.99 -9.26 -11.90
C LEU A 291 -10.69 -8.35 -12.90
N HIS A 292 -11.69 -8.90 -13.56
CA HIS A 292 -12.58 -8.17 -14.48
C HIS A 292 -13.94 -8.88 -14.55
N GLU A 293 -14.96 -8.18 -14.99
CA GLU A 293 -16.24 -8.76 -15.34
C GLU A 293 -16.13 -9.38 -16.75
N ASP A 294 -16.61 -10.59 -16.92
CA ASP A 294 -16.63 -11.28 -18.20
C ASP A 294 -18.06 -11.70 -18.54
N GLU A 295 -18.63 -11.03 -19.53
CA GLU A 295 -19.99 -11.31 -20.03
C GLU A 295 -20.07 -12.67 -20.78
N GLU A 296 -18.93 -13.23 -21.21
CA GLU A 296 -18.86 -14.49 -21.96
C GLU A 296 -18.50 -15.70 -21.06
N MET A 297 -18.12 -15.50 -19.81
CA MET A 297 -17.78 -16.58 -18.92
C MET A 297 -19.03 -17.18 -18.28
N PHE A 298 -19.72 -18.01 -19.06
CA PHE A 298 -20.91 -18.75 -18.60
C PHE A 298 -20.49 -19.78 -17.55
N ILE A 299 -21.00 -19.59 -16.34
CA ILE A 299 -21.08 -20.65 -15.36
C ILE A 299 -22.40 -21.35 -15.64
N TYR A 300 -22.34 -22.56 -16.20
CA TYR A 300 -23.54 -23.36 -16.46
C TYR A 300 -24.26 -23.61 -15.15
N ASP A 301 -25.35 -22.91 -14.95
CA ASP A 301 -26.44 -23.43 -14.14
C ASP A 301 -27.47 -24.03 -15.09
N GLU A 302 -27.81 -25.31 -14.84
CA GLU A 302 -28.77 -26.06 -15.67
C GLU A 302 -30.22 -25.54 -15.50
N PHE A 303 -30.47 -24.44 -14.77
CA PHE A 303 -31.79 -24.10 -14.26
C PHE A 303 -32.34 -22.69 -14.52
N ASP A 304 -31.53 -21.72 -14.96
CA ASP A 304 -32.05 -20.39 -15.28
C ASP A 304 -31.39 -19.74 -16.51
N ASP A 305 -32.27 -19.23 -17.42
CA ASP A 305 -31.90 -18.59 -18.70
C ASP A 305 -31.42 -17.12 -18.55
N GLU A 306 -30.99 -16.66 -17.37
CA GLU A 306 -30.50 -15.30 -17.16
C GLU A 306 -28.98 -15.26 -17.09
N GLU A 307 -28.41 -14.52 -18.07
CA GLU A 307 -26.97 -14.28 -18.19
C GLU A 307 -26.55 -13.21 -17.16
N LEU A 308 -25.91 -13.63 -16.08
CA LEU A 308 -25.27 -12.72 -15.12
C LEU A 308 -23.77 -12.57 -15.42
N PRO A 309 -23.20 -11.35 -15.40
CA PRO A 309 -21.78 -11.17 -15.58
C PRO A 309 -21.00 -11.89 -14.46
N ALA A 310 -20.11 -12.77 -14.85
CA ALA A 310 -19.26 -13.51 -13.91
C ALA A 310 -17.97 -12.75 -13.67
N LEU A 311 -17.49 -12.73 -12.43
CA LEU A 311 -16.15 -12.25 -12.13
C LEU A 311 -15.12 -13.22 -12.63
N ALA A 312 -14.22 -12.76 -13.51
CA ALA A 312 -13.09 -13.48 -14.04
C ALA A 312 -11.75 -12.98 -13.48
N GLY A 313 -10.65 -13.60 -13.89
CA GLY A 313 -9.32 -13.13 -13.54
C GLY A 313 -8.74 -13.64 -12.21
N PHE A 314 -9.44 -14.53 -11.50
CA PHE A 314 -8.94 -15.17 -10.29
C PHE A 314 -8.45 -16.60 -10.51
N CYS A 315 -7.46 -17.04 -9.73
CA CYS A 315 -6.90 -18.38 -9.84
C CYS A 315 -7.73 -19.41 -9.05
N VAL A 316 -8.26 -20.41 -9.76
CA VAL A 316 -8.97 -21.57 -9.16
C VAL A 316 -8.04 -22.73 -8.79
N SER A 317 -6.73 -22.52 -8.84
CA SER A 317 -5.71 -23.52 -8.51
C SER A 317 -5.82 -24.84 -9.30
N CYS A 318 -6.24 -24.77 -10.56
CA CYS A 318 -6.41 -25.96 -11.43
C CYS A 318 -5.08 -26.56 -11.93
N GLY A 319 -3.98 -25.82 -11.86
CA GLY A 319 -2.65 -26.29 -12.29
C GLY A 319 -2.42 -26.36 -13.80
N LYS A 320 -3.40 -25.99 -14.66
CA LYS A 320 -3.25 -26.03 -16.13
C LYS A 320 -2.08 -25.22 -16.64
N CYS A 321 -1.84 -24.03 -16.05
CA CYS A 321 -0.72 -23.16 -16.43
C CYS A 321 0.66 -23.81 -16.22
N VAL A 322 0.80 -24.70 -15.23
CA VAL A 322 2.03 -25.49 -15.00
C VAL A 322 2.14 -26.61 -16.04
N GLN A 323 1.03 -27.32 -16.30
CA GLN A 323 1.02 -28.42 -17.27
C GLN A 323 1.41 -27.99 -18.69
N VAL A 324 0.95 -26.79 -19.11
CA VAL A 324 1.28 -26.28 -20.46
C VAL A 324 2.68 -25.65 -20.54
N CYS A 325 3.33 -25.41 -19.40
CA CYS A 325 4.68 -24.87 -19.30
C CYS A 325 5.76 -25.95 -19.12
N ASP A 326 5.50 -27.18 -19.60
CA ASP A 326 6.22 -28.42 -19.33
C ASP A 326 7.70 -28.39 -19.71
N GLU A 327 8.06 -27.76 -20.83
CA GLU A 327 9.45 -27.76 -21.33
C GLU A 327 10.30 -26.66 -20.72
N VAL A 328 9.72 -25.46 -20.58
CA VAL A 328 10.43 -24.31 -20.04
C VAL A 328 10.45 -24.40 -18.52
N ASN A 329 9.42 -25.05 -17.98
CA ASN A 329 9.22 -25.23 -16.52
C ASN A 329 9.35 -23.91 -15.74
N ALA A 330 8.82 -22.82 -16.32
CA ALA A 330 8.84 -21.50 -15.72
C ALA A 330 7.64 -21.28 -14.77
N ARG A 331 6.49 -21.94 -15.04
CA ARG A 331 5.31 -21.89 -14.15
C ARG A 331 5.40 -23.01 -13.12
N GLN A 332 5.32 -22.65 -11.84
CA GLN A 332 5.43 -23.63 -10.74
C GLN A 332 4.66 -23.16 -9.50
N LEU A 333 4.36 -24.10 -8.61
CA LEU A 333 3.82 -23.78 -7.29
C LEU A 333 4.93 -23.17 -6.45
N MET A 334 4.72 -21.96 -5.97
CA MET A 334 5.66 -21.21 -5.15
C MET A 334 5.05 -20.88 -3.80
N THR A 335 5.90 -20.59 -2.81
CA THR A 335 5.49 -20.11 -1.50
C THR A 335 6.09 -18.72 -1.27
N HIS A 336 5.26 -17.76 -0.91
CA HIS A 336 5.66 -16.45 -0.44
C HIS A 336 5.48 -16.36 1.07
N THR A 337 6.50 -15.88 1.77
CA THR A 337 6.49 -15.72 3.23
C THR A 337 6.93 -14.32 3.61
N TRP A 338 6.32 -13.78 4.67
CA TRP A 338 6.71 -12.48 5.23
C TRP A 338 6.57 -12.47 6.74
N ASP A 339 7.51 -11.84 7.42
CA ASP A 339 7.57 -11.67 8.87
C ASP A 339 7.11 -10.29 9.34
N GLY A 340 6.57 -9.48 8.41
CA GLY A 340 6.10 -8.12 8.71
C GLY A 340 7.18 -7.04 8.75
N LYS A 341 8.45 -7.39 8.46
CA LYS A 341 9.51 -6.39 8.42
C LYS A 341 9.58 -5.71 7.06
N VAL A 342 9.84 -4.42 7.10
CA VAL A 342 10.18 -3.61 5.93
C VAL A 342 11.70 -3.39 5.88
N THR A 343 12.26 -3.19 4.68
CA THR A 343 13.70 -2.92 4.53
C THR A 343 14.05 -1.50 4.99
N ASP A 344 15.34 -1.23 5.14
CA ASP A 344 15.86 0.08 5.53
C ASP A 344 15.65 1.16 4.44
N ASP A 345 15.28 0.74 3.21
CA ASP A 345 14.92 1.66 2.12
C ASP A 345 13.58 2.38 2.34
N CYS A 346 12.82 1.99 3.37
CA CYS A 346 11.52 2.56 3.67
C CYS A 346 11.58 4.07 3.93
N ILE A 347 10.94 4.85 3.08
CA ILE A 347 10.84 6.33 3.17
C ILE A 347 9.66 6.80 4.02
N SER A 348 9.00 5.91 4.76
CA SER A 348 7.87 6.25 5.66
C SER A 348 6.70 6.96 4.97
N CYS A 349 6.47 6.70 3.70
CA CYS A 349 5.45 7.39 2.90
C CYS A 349 4.01 7.09 3.33
N GLY A 350 3.76 5.94 3.98
CA GLY A 350 2.44 5.55 4.49
C GLY A 350 1.50 4.95 3.45
N ILE A 351 1.91 4.79 2.18
CA ILE A 351 1.07 4.16 1.14
C ILE A 351 0.61 2.76 1.58
N CYS A 352 1.52 1.97 2.16
CA CYS A 352 1.19 0.62 2.64
C CYS A 352 0.05 0.60 3.68
N VAL A 353 -0.09 1.66 4.49
CA VAL A 353 -1.20 1.81 5.44
C VAL A 353 -2.49 2.14 4.70
N GLU A 354 -2.43 3.03 3.71
CA GLU A 354 -3.59 3.45 2.91
C GLU A 354 -4.13 2.29 2.05
N MET A 355 -3.24 1.42 1.56
CA MET A 355 -3.58 0.28 0.69
C MET A 355 -3.99 -0.99 1.46
N CYS A 356 -3.83 -1.03 2.79
CA CYS A 356 -4.14 -2.23 3.57
C CYS A 356 -5.62 -2.29 3.94
N GLN A 357 -6.38 -3.14 3.27
CA GLN A 357 -7.82 -3.34 3.54
C GLN A 357 -8.09 -4.03 4.88
N GLU A 358 -7.11 -4.83 5.37
CA GLU A 358 -7.20 -5.56 6.63
C GLU A 358 -6.81 -4.72 7.86
N ASP A 359 -6.51 -3.43 7.70
CA ASP A 359 -5.97 -2.59 8.78
C ASP A 359 -4.80 -3.26 9.53
N ALA A 360 -4.00 -4.06 8.82
CA ALA A 360 -2.90 -4.80 9.41
C ALA A 360 -1.65 -3.92 9.60
N ILE A 361 -1.56 -2.76 8.94
CA ILE A 361 -0.35 -1.92 8.90
C ILE A 361 -0.61 -0.60 9.60
N THR A 362 0.32 -0.18 10.42
CA THR A 362 0.29 1.13 11.07
C THR A 362 1.60 1.88 10.86
N LEU A 363 1.49 3.21 10.69
CA LEU A 363 2.63 4.12 10.62
C LEU A 363 2.61 5.03 11.83
N HIS A 364 3.64 4.97 12.65
CA HIS A 364 3.79 5.85 13.80
C HIS A 364 5.18 6.48 13.83
N ARG A 365 5.25 7.81 13.71
CA ARG A 365 6.51 8.58 13.72
C ARG A 365 7.58 8.02 12.77
N GLY A 366 7.18 7.76 11.54
CA GLY A 366 8.07 7.23 10.51
C GLY A 366 8.39 5.74 10.64
N LYS A 367 7.81 5.02 11.60
CA LYS A 367 8.00 3.57 11.76
C LYS A 367 6.77 2.80 11.36
N ILE A 368 6.95 1.84 10.47
CA ILE A 368 5.94 0.88 10.05
C ILE A 368 5.89 -0.26 11.07
N SER A 369 4.68 -0.68 11.41
CA SER A 369 4.43 -1.86 12.24
C SER A 369 3.33 -2.67 11.60
N VAL A 370 3.51 -3.98 11.47
CA VAL A 370 2.58 -4.89 10.81
C VAL A 370 2.03 -5.87 11.83
N ASN A 371 0.71 -5.99 11.89
CA ASN A 371 0.03 -7.00 12.67
C ASN A 371 -0.15 -8.26 11.81
N MET A 372 0.71 -9.26 12.03
CA MET A 372 0.72 -10.50 11.25
C MET A 372 -0.48 -11.43 11.54
N ASP A 373 -1.28 -11.17 12.56
CA ASP A 373 -2.52 -11.89 12.81
C ASP A 373 -3.67 -11.41 11.90
N LYS A 374 -3.55 -10.19 11.36
CA LYS A 374 -4.49 -9.62 10.40
C LYS A 374 -4.01 -9.73 8.95
N CYS A 375 -2.71 -9.88 8.74
CA CYS A 375 -2.13 -9.87 7.40
C CYS A 375 -2.46 -11.16 6.64
N ILE A 376 -3.11 -11.03 5.48
CA ILE A 376 -3.47 -12.13 4.57
C ILE A 376 -2.47 -12.31 3.42
N LEU A 377 -1.36 -11.57 3.41
CA LEU A 377 -0.37 -11.57 2.32
C LEU A 377 -0.96 -11.22 0.94
N CYS A 378 -1.90 -10.30 0.85
CA CYS A 378 -2.45 -9.86 -0.44
C CYS A 378 -1.45 -9.08 -1.31
N GLU A 379 -0.35 -8.59 -0.72
CA GLU A 379 0.71 -7.80 -1.38
C GLU A 379 0.27 -6.42 -1.90
N ASN A 380 -0.96 -5.96 -1.62
CA ASN A 380 -1.42 -4.65 -2.06
C ASN A 380 -0.48 -3.52 -1.57
N CYS A 381 0.00 -3.61 -0.34
CA CYS A 381 1.00 -2.70 0.21
C CYS A 381 2.36 -2.76 -0.53
N ALA A 382 2.75 -3.94 -1.01
CA ALA A 382 4.05 -4.16 -1.65
C ALA A 382 4.07 -3.67 -3.11
N VAL A 383 3.01 -3.94 -3.88
CA VAL A 383 2.90 -3.49 -5.28
C VAL A 383 2.79 -1.98 -5.41
N HIS A 384 2.30 -1.29 -4.38
CA HIS A 384 2.22 0.18 -4.33
C HIS A 384 3.42 0.83 -3.63
N CYS A 385 4.37 0.06 -3.10
CA CYS A 385 5.54 0.60 -2.42
C CYS A 385 6.49 1.27 -3.42
N PRO A 386 6.71 2.61 -3.38
CA PRO A 386 7.51 3.30 -4.39
C PRO A 386 8.99 2.91 -4.37
N VAL A 387 9.47 2.40 -3.25
CA VAL A 387 10.89 2.03 -3.02
C VAL A 387 11.10 0.52 -2.81
N ASP A 388 10.11 -0.32 -3.10
CA ASP A 388 10.15 -1.78 -2.94
C ASP A 388 10.63 -2.27 -1.56
N ALA A 389 10.31 -1.51 -0.50
CA ALA A 389 10.71 -1.83 0.88
C ALA A 389 9.93 -3.00 1.50
N ILE A 390 8.91 -3.51 0.84
CA ILE A 390 8.09 -4.64 1.27
C ILE A 390 8.28 -5.77 0.26
N PRO A 391 8.58 -7.00 0.71
CA PRO A 391 8.77 -8.13 -0.19
C PRO A 391 7.47 -8.46 -0.93
N LYS A 392 7.61 -8.81 -2.20
CA LYS A 392 6.49 -9.19 -3.07
C LYS A 392 6.85 -10.42 -3.91
N SER A 393 5.83 -11.18 -4.28
CA SER A 393 5.96 -12.38 -5.08
C SER A 393 5.72 -12.14 -6.57
N THR A 394 5.29 -10.92 -6.93
CA THR A 394 5.00 -10.50 -8.30
C THR A 394 6.00 -9.47 -8.81
N MET A 395 6.22 -9.43 -10.12
CA MET A 395 6.95 -8.34 -10.79
C MET A 395 6.08 -7.10 -11.00
N TYR A 396 4.80 -7.22 -10.74
CA TYR A 396 3.85 -6.12 -10.88
C TYR A 396 4.16 -4.98 -9.89
N LYS A 397 3.99 -3.74 -10.32
CA LYS A 397 4.19 -2.53 -9.53
C LYS A 397 3.28 -1.43 -10.03
N ASN A 398 2.54 -0.81 -9.13
CA ASN A 398 1.82 0.42 -9.39
C ASN A 398 2.76 1.61 -9.22
N GLU A 399 2.89 2.41 -10.25
CA GLU A 399 3.73 3.60 -10.24
C GLU A 399 2.88 4.85 -10.01
N ILE A 400 3.38 5.77 -9.19
CA ILE A 400 2.76 7.08 -9.03
C ILE A 400 3.06 7.88 -10.31
N THR A 401 2.02 8.36 -11.00
CA THR A 401 2.16 9.12 -12.25
C THR A 401 2.24 10.61 -12.00
N ASP A 402 1.34 11.13 -11.19
CA ASP A 402 1.19 12.54 -10.88
C ASP A 402 0.47 12.75 -9.56
N GLY A 403 0.24 13.97 -9.19
CA GLY A 403 -0.48 14.32 -7.98
C GLY A 403 -0.51 15.81 -7.72
N PHE A 404 -1.02 16.15 -6.55
CA PHE A 404 -1.03 17.49 -6.01
C PHE A 404 -0.53 17.46 -4.57
N ASN A 405 0.35 18.40 -4.22
CA ASN A 405 0.90 18.49 -2.87
C ASN A 405 1.17 19.94 -2.50
N PHE A 406 0.40 20.48 -1.57
CA PHE A 406 0.47 21.87 -1.13
C PHE A 406 0.41 21.99 0.39
N ILE A 407 1.16 22.92 0.97
CA ILE A 407 1.18 23.21 2.40
C ILE A 407 0.28 24.39 2.71
N GLU A 408 -0.82 24.18 3.42
CA GLU A 408 -1.67 25.24 3.94
C GLU A 408 -0.96 25.99 5.08
N GLN A 409 -0.43 27.17 4.80
CA GLN A 409 0.41 27.93 5.72
C GLN A 409 -0.32 28.31 7.02
N LYS A 410 -1.65 28.47 6.99
CA LYS A 410 -2.45 28.78 8.18
C LYS A 410 -2.49 27.62 9.17
N LEU A 411 -2.32 26.39 8.72
CA LEU A 411 -2.26 25.18 9.55
C LEU A 411 -0.81 24.82 9.91
N CYS A 412 0.16 25.26 9.12
CA CYS A 412 1.57 24.92 9.31
C CYS A 412 2.08 25.45 10.65
N MET A 413 2.70 24.56 11.44
CA MET A 413 3.33 24.89 12.74
C MET A 413 4.82 25.23 12.61
N HIS A 414 5.37 25.25 11.44
CA HIS A 414 6.80 25.47 11.15
C HIS A 414 7.73 24.51 11.93
N CYS A 415 7.30 23.25 12.17
CA CYS A 415 8.05 22.27 12.95
C CYS A 415 9.21 21.60 12.21
N GLY A 416 9.29 21.72 10.89
CA GLY A 416 10.36 21.17 10.04
C GLY A 416 10.30 19.67 9.79
N ILE A 417 9.34 18.93 10.37
CA ILE A 417 9.27 17.45 10.21
C ILE A 417 9.14 17.06 8.73
N CYS A 418 8.29 17.76 7.97
CA CYS A 418 8.10 17.48 6.55
C CYS A 418 9.37 17.67 5.72
N HIS A 419 10.16 18.69 6.05
CA HIS A 419 11.47 18.92 5.44
C HIS A 419 12.44 17.79 5.77
N GLY A 420 12.53 17.40 7.05
CA GLY A 420 13.47 16.36 7.49
C GLY A 420 13.13 14.95 7.02
N ILE A 421 11.84 14.64 6.74
CA ILE A 421 11.42 13.30 6.29
C ILE A 421 11.42 13.15 4.77
N CYS A 422 11.54 14.24 4.02
CA CYS A 422 11.48 14.19 2.55
C CYS A 422 12.77 13.59 1.98
N SER A 423 12.72 12.35 1.52
CA SER A 423 13.86 11.66 0.90
C SER A 423 14.26 12.22 -0.47
N TYR A 424 13.45 13.13 -1.03
CA TYR A 424 13.67 13.73 -2.36
C TYR A 424 14.02 15.23 -2.29
N ASP A 425 14.21 15.76 -1.08
CA ASP A 425 14.48 17.18 -0.83
C ASP A 425 13.46 18.13 -1.52
N ALA A 426 12.21 17.68 -1.64
CA ALA A 426 11.14 18.41 -2.29
C ALA A 426 10.44 19.44 -1.38
N ILE A 427 10.76 19.50 -0.08
CA ILE A 427 10.23 20.49 0.84
C ILE A 427 11.32 21.52 1.12
N GLU A 428 11.09 22.76 0.71
CA GLU A 428 12.05 23.85 0.82
C GLU A 428 11.56 24.88 1.85
N GLU A 429 12.50 25.55 2.52
CA GLU A 429 12.21 26.66 3.42
C GLU A 429 12.51 27.97 2.69
N ILE A 430 11.46 28.75 2.40
CA ILE A 430 11.54 30.05 1.72
C ILE A 430 10.88 31.10 2.60
N ASP A 431 11.63 32.14 2.95
CA ASP A 431 11.16 33.26 3.81
C ASP A 431 10.49 32.79 5.12
N GLY A 432 11.03 31.70 5.73
CA GLY A 432 10.51 31.11 6.95
C GLY A 432 9.26 30.25 6.78
N ASN A 433 8.79 30.02 5.56
CA ASN A 433 7.68 29.12 5.23
C ASN A 433 8.20 27.86 4.54
N TYR A 434 7.58 26.72 4.82
CA TYR A 434 7.83 25.49 4.08
C TYR A 434 6.94 25.44 2.84
N VAL A 435 7.55 25.15 1.69
CA VAL A 435 6.86 25.04 0.40
C VAL A 435 7.25 23.73 -0.29
N VAL A 436 6.39 23.23 -1.15
CA VAL A 436 6.67 22.04 -1.97
C VAL A 436 7.28 22.47 -3.29
N ASN A 437 8.43 21.91 -3.64
CA ASN A 437 9.01 22.00 -4.97
C ASN A 437 8.41 20.87 -5.82
N GLU A 438 7.53 21.22 -6.76
CA GLU A 438 6.80 20.27 -7.59
C GLU A 438 7.71 19.49 -8.55
N GLU A 439 8.82 20.06 -8.99
CA GLU A 439 9.76 19.39 -9.89
C GLU A 439 10.51 18.22 -9.21
N LYS A 440 10.67 18.29 -7.87
CA LYS A 440 11.31 17.24 -7.07
C LYS A 440 10.32 16.30 -6.42
N CYS A 441 9.06 16.70 -6.31
CA CYS A 441 8.04 15.95 -5.58
C CYS A 441 7.61 14.70 -6.34
N THR A 442 7.76 13.53 -5.72
CA THR A 442 7.31 12.24 -6.25
C THR A 442 5.91 11.84 -5.77
N TYR A 443 5.22 12.75 -5.10
CA TYR A 443 3.88 12.52 -4.53
C TYR A 443 3.77 11.27 -3.64
N CYS A 444 4.86 10.88 -2.96
CA CYS A 444 4.88 9.70 -2.08
C CYS A 444 4.02 9.85 -0.82
N GLY A 445 3.80 11.08 -0.32
CA GLY A 445 2.95 11.39 0.83
C GLY A 445 3.63 11.29 2.20
N ALA A 446 4.94 11.05 2.30
CA ALA A 446 5.66 10.98 3.57
C ALA A 446 5.46 12.25 4.43
N CYS A 447 5.55 13.43 3.82
CA CYS A 447 5.35 14.72 4.46
C CYS A 447 3.92 14.90 5.00
N LYS A 448 2.90 14.50 4.21
CA LYS A 448 1.47 14.50 4.63
C LYS A 448 1.26 13.62 5.86
N ASN A 449 1.75 12.38 5.81
CA ASN A 449 1.53 11.40 6.87
C ASN A 449 2.34 11.71 8.13
N ALA A 450 3.49 12.38 8.01
CA ALA A 450 4.28 12.83 9.13
C ALA A 450 3.79 14.16 9.75
N CYS A 451 2.94 14.91 9.06
CA CYS A 451 2.53 16.24 9.51
C CYS A 451 1.58 16.17 10.72
N PRO A 452 2.00 16.61 11.91
CA PRO A 452 1.14 16.60 13.10
C PRO A 452 0.00 17.63 13.01
N ALA A 453 0.15 18.65 12.18
CA ALA A 453 -0.83 19.72 11.98
C ALA A 453 -1.82 19.41 10.85
N ARG A 454 -1.62 18.32 10.09
CA ARG A 454 -2.41 18.00 8.89
C ARG A 454 -2.48 19.17 7.90
N ALA A 455 -1.36 19.87 7.73
CA ALA A 455 -1.28 21.08 6.92
C ALA A 455 -1.15 20.81 5.42
N PHE A 456 -1.19 19.55 4.97
CA PHE A 456 -1.05 19.19 3.56
C PHE A 456 -2.40 18.97 2.90
N LEU A 457 -2.62 19.65 1.79
CA LEU A 457 -3.60 19.31 0.76
C LEU A 457 -2.86 18.41 -0.22
N PHE A 458 -3.35 17.18 -0.39
CA PHE A 458 -2.56 16.14 -1.06
C PHE A 458 -3.45 15.17 -1.82
N GLU A 459 -3.09 14.92 -3.06
CA GLU A 459 -3.67 13.90 -3.93
C GLU A 459 -2.54 13.20 -4.69
N ARG A 460 -2.72 11.96 -5.06
CA ARG A 460 -1.84 11.21 -5.95
C ARG A 460 -2.63 10.30 -6.85
N ASN A 461 -2.13 10.08 -8.06
CA ASN A 461 -2.66 9.13 -9.02
C ASN A 461 -1.65 8.02 -9.24
N PHE A 462 -2.14 6.80 -9.35
CA PHE A 462 -1.35 5.66 -9.79
C PHE A 462 -1.63 5.42 -11.27
N LYS A 463 -0.61 4.93 -11.99
CA LYS A 463 -0.80 4.46 -13.34
C LYS A 463 -1.72 3.26 -13.30
N ASP A 464 -2.84 3.36 -13.98
CA ASP A 464 -3.69 2.20 -14.23
C ASP A 464 -2.90 1.30 -15.18
N SER A 465 -2.35 0.22 -14.63
CA SER A 465 -1.45 -0.68 -15.35
C SER A 465 -2.16 -1.57 -16.35
N ILE A 466 -3.47 -1.36 -16.51
CA ILE A 466 -4.33 -2.08 -17.45
C ILE A 466 -4.44 -1.33 -18.80
N GLU A 467 -4.18 -0.02 -18.86
CA GLU A 467 -4.08 0.67 -20.15
C GLU A 467 -2.84 0.19 -20.90
N GLY A 468 -2.96 -0.94 -21.59
CA GLY A 468 -1.90 -1.54 -22.41
C GLY A 468 -1.67 -3.04 -22.20
N ILE A 469 -2.57 -3.73 -21.49
CA ILE A 469 -2.66 -5.20 -21.50
C ILE A 469 -3.69 -5.64 -22.54
#